data_e5a1a750b2f6f8aa303b264dcc2781db
#
_entry.id   e5a1a750b2f6f8aa303b264dcc2781db
#
_cell.length_a   1.000
_cell.length_b   1.000
_cell.length_c   1.000
_cell.angle_alpha   90.00
_cell.angle_beta   90.00
_cell.angle_gamma   90.00
#
_symmetry.space_group_name_H-M   'P 1'
#
loop_
_entity.id
_entity.type
_entity.pdbx_description
1 polymer ?
#
loop_
_entity_poly.entity_id
_entity_poly.type
_entity_poly.pdbx_seq_one_letter_code
_entity_poly.pdbx_strand_id
1 'polypeptide(L)'
;NARHGLSPDAATLIAKRLNWSNAEQTVFRDLAESHHARSSIRRNLAQERLKTSTSQYQSLDIDSFRVVSDWYHFAILELTQVADFQSDPVWIADTLGITVHEATSAIDRLLRLEALEVHAGRLRATQDFLVNAAGVPSEAVRKFHRQIMERASHALTFQTVAQREFSGLILTVSDGDVPAAKKMIQKFRDDFNAAFSKPLRDSKVYALGVQFFGLQKPNSNSPSRKKKKVKA
;
A
#
# COMPACT_ATOMS: atom_id res chain seq x y z
N ASN A 1 -11.11 -29.96 37.14
CA ASN A 1 -10.18 -29.13 36.37
C ASN A 1 -10.91 -27.86 35.94
N ALA A 2 -10.79 -26.77 36.68
CA ALA A 2 -11.29 -25.45 36.31
C ALA A 2 -10.46 -24.95 35.12
N ARG A 3 -11.03 -25.00 33.92
CA ARG A 3 -10.45 -24.31 32.75
C ARG A 3 -10.61 -22.80 32.98
N HIS A 4 -9.53 -22.16 33.40
CA HIS A 4 -9.49 -20.71 33.52
C HIS A 4 -9.46 -20.14 32.10
N GLY A 5 -10.60 -19.63 31.62
CA GLY A 5 -10.70 -18.94 30.35
C GLY A 5 -10.05 -17.56 30.46
N LEU A 6 -9.58 -17.03 29.30
CA LEU A 6 -9.02 -15.69 29.22
C LEU A 6 -10.14 -14.65 29.42
N SER A 7 -9.97 -13.78 30.46
CA SER A 7 -10.93 -12.68 30.65
C SER A 7 -10.70 -11.55 29.64
N PRO A 8 -11.72 -10.74 29.31
CA PRO A 8 -11.57 -9.58 28.43
C PRO A 8 -10.51 -8.59 28.92
N ASP A 9 -10.38 -8.40 30.23
CA ASP A 9 -9.36 -7.51 30.82
C ASP A 9 -7.94 -8.08 30.65
N ALA A 10 -7.77 -9.39 30.85
CA ALA A 10 -6.50 -10.06 30.61
C ALA A 10 -6.12 -10.03 29.10
N ALA A 11 -7.09 -10.20 28.21
CA ALA A 11 -6.88 -10.05 26.76
C ALA A 11 -6.39 -8.65 26.42
N THR A 12 -7.04 -7.61 26.96
CA THR A 12 -6.64 -6.22 26.75
C THR A 12 -5.22 -5.95 27.26
N LEU A 13 -4.85 -6.49 28.42
CA LEU A 13 -3.51 -6.31 29.00
C LEU A 13 -2.43 -6.99 28.12
N ILE A 14 -2.71 -8.18 27.62
CA ILE A 14 -1.80 -8.92 26.73
C ILE A 14 -1.60 -8.15 25.43
N ALA A 15 -2.70 -7.70 24.80
CA ALA A 15 -2.64 -6.97 23.55
C ALA A 15 -1.86 -5.64 23.67
N LYS A 16 -2.03 -4.91 24.79
CA LYS A 16 -1.21 -3.71 25.10
C LYS A 16 0.28 -4.03 25.24
N ARG A 17 0.64 -5.14 25.88
CA ARG A 17 2.05 -5.56 26.02
C ARG A 17 2.69 -5.95 24.69
N LEU A 18 1.88 -6.42 23.74
CA LEU A 18 2.31 -6.78 22.39
C LEU A 18 2.30 -5.57 21.43
N ASN A 19 2.00 -4.37 21.93
CA ASN A 19 1.88 -3.13 21.15
C ASN A 19 0.89 -3.24 19.95
N TRP A 20 -0.19 -3.99 20.14
CA TRP A 20 -1.23 -4.10 19.14
C TRP A 20 -2.04 -2.80 19.04
N SER A 21 -2.50 -2.47 17.83
CA SER A 21 -3.38 -1.32 17.57
C SER A 21 -4.68 -1.43 18.39
N ASN A 22 -5.38 -0.32 18.60
CA ASN A 22 -6.66 -0.30 19.31
C ASN A 22 -7.70 -1.22 18.64
N ALA A 23 -7.66 -1.36 17.33
CA ALA A 23 -8.54 -2.23 16.56
C ALA A 23 -8.24 -3.71 16.84
N GLU A 24 -6.97 -4.13 16.77
CA GLU A 24 -6.54 -5.49 17.11
C GLU A 24 -6.83 -5.85 18.55
N GLN A 25 -6.62 -4.90 19.49
CA GLN A 25 -6.98 -5.08 20.90
C GLN A 25 -8.48 -5.36 21.09
N THR A 26 -9.33 -4.64 20.34
CA THR A 26 -10.80 -4.81 20.39
C THR A 26 -11.21 -6.18 19.87
N VAL A 27 -10.68 -6.62 18.72
CA VAL A 27 -10.95 -7.94 18.15
C VAL A 27 -10.49 -9.05 19.08
N PHE A 28 -9.30 -8.94 19.65
CA PHE A 28 -8.78 -9.96 20.59
C PHE A 28 -9.60 -10.05 21.88
N ARG A 29 -10.06 -8.92 22.39
CA ARG A 29 -10.98 -8.88 23.54
C ARG A 29 -12.31 -9.55 23.20
N ASP A 30 -12.90 -9.24 22.05
CA ASP A 30 -14.16 -9.84 21.62
C ASP A 30 -14.01 -11.34 21.33
N LEU A 31 -12.86 -11.76 20.80
CA LEU A 31 -12.54 -13.19 20.64
C LEU A 31 -12.48 -13.90 22.00
N ALA A 32 -11.80 -13.32 22.99
CA ALA A 32 -11.76 -13.88 24.34
C ALA A 32 -13.15 -13.95 24.97
N GLU A 33 -13.98 -12.92 24.81
CA GLU A 33 -15.35 -12.87 25.33
C GLU A 33 -16.25 -13.89 24.61
N SER A 34 -16.14 -14.07 23.30
CA SER A 34 -16.94 -15.04 22.53
C SER A 34 -16.69 -16.49 22.94
N HIS A 35 -15.48 -16.81 23.40
CA HIS A 35 -15.12 -18.17 23.82
C HIS A 35 -15.24 -18.42 25.32
N HIS A 36 -15.03 -17.40 26.15
CA HIS A 36 -14.83 -17.59 27.59
C HIS A 36 -15.88 -16.89 28.49
N ALA A 37 -16.77 -16.02 27.92
CA ALA A 37 -17.80 -15.40 28.75
C ALA A 37 -18.77 -16.45 29.33
N ARG A 38 -19.08 -16.32 30.59
CA ARG A 38 -20.03 -17.22 31.30
C ARG A 38 -21.48 -17.02 30.82
N SER A 39 -21.84 -15.79 30.41
CA SER A 39 -23.18 -15.44 29.91
C SER A 39 -23.28 -15.77 28.43
N SER A 40 -24.31 -16.52 28.04
CA SER A 40 -24.62 -16.80 26.61
C SER A 40 -24.93 -15.53 25.82
N ILE A 41 -25.60 -14.56 26.45
CA ILE A 41 -25.91 -13.26 25.82
C ILE A 41 -24.62 -12.53 25.48
N ARG A 42 -23.64 -12.47 26.40
CA ARG A 42 -22.36 -11.83 26.13
C ARG A 42 -21.57 -12.55 25.03
N ARG A 43 -21.58 -13.88 25.01
CA ARG A 43 -20.94 -14.65 23.92
C ARG A 43 -21.56 -14.32 22.57
N ASN A 44 -22.87 -14.32 22.47
CA ASN A 44 -23.55 -14.01 21.22
C ASN A 44 -23.28 -12.57 20.73
N LEU A 45 -23.32 -11.59 21.63
CA LEU A 45 -22.98 -10.20 21.31
C LEU A 45 -21.52 -10.06 20.84
N ALA A 46 -20.58 -10.75 21.49
CA ALA A 46 -19.19 -10.75 21.08
C ALA A 46 -19.00 -11.42 19.71
N GLN A 47 -19.74 -12.51 19.41
CA GLN A 47 -19.72 -13.15 18.10
C GLN A 47 -20.26 -12.24 16.99
N GLU A 48 -21.35 -11.49 17.24
CA GLU A 48 -21.87 -10.53 16.27
C GLU A 48 -20.89 -9.38 16.02
N ARG A 49 -20.25 -8.84 17.08
CA ARG A 49 -19.20 -7.83 16.92
C ARG A 49 -17.99 -8.36 16.12
N LEU A 50 -17.58 -9.61 16.36
CA LEU A 50 -16.51 -10.26 15.59
C LEU A 50 -16.87 -10.43 14.13
N LYS A 51 -18.09 -10.83 13.77
CA LYS A 51 -18.54 -10.93 12.39
C LYS A 51 -18.45 -9.58 11.69
N THR A 52 -18.92 -8.52 12.34
CA THR A 52 -18.86 -7.15 11.82
C THR A 52 -17.42 -6.69 11.67
N SER A 53 -16.58 -6.88 12.68
CA SER A 53 -15.16 -6.54 12.64
C SER A 53 -14.41 -7.33 11.57
N THR A 54 -14.63 -8.64 11.45
CA THR A 54 -13.98 -9.49 10.43
C THR A 54 -14.35 -9.02 9.02
N SER A 55 -15.63 -8.68 8.78
CA SER A 55 -16.06 -8.13 7.50
C SER A 55 -15.40 -6.79 7.20
N GLN A 56 -15.26 -5.93 8.20
CA GLN A 56 -14.58 -4.64 8.08
C GLN A 56 -13.07 -4.81 7.81
N TYR A 57 -12.40 -5.74 8.49
CA TYR A 57 -10.99 -6.05 8.24
C TYR A 57 -10.78 -6.60 6.83
N GLN A 58 -11.61 -7.51 6.36
CA GLN A 58 -11.54 -8.02 4.98
C GLN A 58 -11.74 -6.91 3.95
N SER A 59 -12.63 -5.96 4.20
CA SER A 59 -12.82 -4.82 3.30
C SER A 59 -11.61 -3.88 3.28
N LEU A 60 -10.99 -3.61 4.44
CA LEU A 60 -9.78 -2.80 4.54
C LEU A 60 -8.57 -3.47 3.88
N ASP A 61 -8.44 -4.80 3.97
CA ASP A 61 -7.40 -5.55 3.28
C ASP A 61 -7.57 -5.48 1.75
N ILE A 62 -8.81 -5.60 1.25
CA ILE A 62 -9.13 -5.45 -0.17
C ILE A 62 -8.86 -4.02 -0.63
N ASP A 63 -9.24 -3.01 0.16
CA ASP A 63 -9.00 -1.62 -0.16
C ASP A 63 -7.49 -1.31 -0.17
N SER A 64 -6.74 -1.80 0.80
CA SER A 64 -5.26 -1.67 0.84
C SER A 64 -4.61 -2.33 -0.38
N PHE A 65 -5.07 -3.53 -0.78
CA PHE A 65 -4.62 -4.19 -2.01
C PHE A 65 -4.89 -3.31 -3.24
N ARG A 66 -6.08 -2.73 -3.35
CA ARG A 66 -6.48 -1.88 -4.48
C ARG A 66 -5.67 -0.59 -4.53
N VAL A 67 -5.44 0.05 -3.39
CA VAL A 67 -4.62 1.27 -3.31
C VAL A 67 -3.21 1.02 -3.80
N VAL A 68 -2.60 -0.10 -3.42
CA VAL A 68 -1.24 -0.43 -3.89
C VAL A 68 -1.23 -0.87 -5.34
N SER A 69 -2.26 -1.59 -5.81
CA SER A 69 -2.26 -2.17 -7.16
C SER A 69 -2.60 -1.18 -8.27
N ASP A 70 -3.43 -0.18 -8.00
CA ASP A 70 -3.91 0.74 -9.02
C ASP A 70 -3.23 2.11 -8.88
N TRP A 71 -2.37 2.45 -9.83
CA TRP A 71 -1.45 3.60 -9.83
C TRP A 71 -2.13 4.94 -9.50
N TYR A 72 -3.37 5.11 -9.89
CA TYR A 72 -4.09 6.39 -9.74
C TYR A 72 -4.42 6.74 -8.29
N HIS A 73 -4.40 5.80 -7.35
CA HIS A 73 -4.59 6.12 -5.93
C HIS A 73 -3.46 7.02 -5.41
N PHE A 74 -2.20 6.65 -5.69
CA PHE A 74 -1.06 7.49 -5.33
C PHE A 74 -1.06 8.83 -6.10
N ALA A 75 -1.46 8.80 -7.38
CA ALA A 75 -1.57 10.02 -8.16
C ALA A 75 -2.65 10.98 -7.61
N ILE A 76 -3.78 10.47 -7.09
CA ILE A 76 -4.82 11.28 -6.43
C ILE A 76 -4.28 11.92 -5.16
N LEU A 77 -3.53 11.19 -4.34
CA LEU A 77 -2.89 11.76 -3.14
C LEU A 77 -1.97 12.92 -3.51
N GLU A 78 -1.11 12.74 -4.51
CA GLU A 78 -0.20 13.78 -4.98
C GLU A 78 -0.94 14.96 -5.61
N LEU A 79 -2.06 14.72 -6.33
CA LEU A 79 -2.88 15.80 -6.90
C LEU A 79 -3.42 16.76 -5.84
N THR A 80 -3.67 16.30 -4.61
CA THR A 80 -4.13 17.19 -3.52
C THR A 80 -3.12 18.28 -3.16
N GLN A 81 -1.86 18.11 -3.55
CA GLN A 81 -0.77 19.07 -3.32
C GLN A 81 -0.65 20.11 -4.44
N VAL A 82 -1.33 19.91 -5.58
CA VAL A 82 -1.29 20.83 -6.72
C VAL A 82 -2.16 22.07 -6.43
N ALA A 83 -1.69 23.27 -6.79
CA ALA A 83 -2.37 24.53 -6.45
C ALA A 83 -3.80 24.61 -7.03
N ASP A 84 -3.99 24.12 -8.27
CA ASP A 84 -5.27 24.16 -8.97
C ASP A 84 -6.19 22.97 -8.67
N PHE A 85 -5.84 22.15 -7.68
CA PHE A 85 -6.56 20.92 -7.35
C PHE A 85 -8.04 21.20 -7.06
N GLN A 86 -8.90 20.42 -7.71
CA GLN A 86 -10.34 20.39 -7.48
C GLN A 86 -10.76 19.05 -6.89
N SER A 87 -11.54 19.07 -5.82
CA SER A 87 -12.04 17.86 -5.14
C SER A 87 -13.23 17.21 -5.86
N ASP A 88 -13.31 17.41 -7.18
CA ASP A 88 -14.35 16.86 -8.05
C ASP A 88 -13.85 15.59 -8.75
N PRO A 89 -14.55 14.45 -8.60
CA PRO A 89 -14.19 13.22 -9.29
C PRO A 89 -14.11 13.35 -10.81
N VAL A 90 -14.92 14.23 -11.42
CA VAL A 90 -14.89 14.47 -12.88
C VAL A 90 -13.57 15.16 -13.26
N TRP A 91 -13.18 16.21 -12.54
CA TRP A 91 -11.92 16.89 -12.76
C TRP A 91 -10.71 15.98 -12.55
N ILE A 92 -10.73 15.15 -11.50
CA ILE A 92 -9.67 14.17 -11.20
C ILE A 92 -9.56 13.14 -12.34
N ALA A 93 -10.70 12.62 -12.80
CA ALA A 93 -10.77 11.64 -13.89
C ALA A 93 -10.17 12.19 -15.17
N ASP A 94 -10.56 13.41 -15.56
CA ASP A 94 -10.04 14.09 -16.76
C ASP A 94 -8.53 14.36 -16.63
N THR A 95 -8.09 14.87 -15.48
CA THR A 95 -6.67 15.19 -15.23
C THR A 95 -5.76 13.96 -15.30
N LEU A 96 -6.21 12.82 -14.78
CA LEU A 96 -5.41 11.59 -14.76
C LEU A 96 -5.65 10.66 -15.97
N GLY A 97 -6.66 10.95 -16.79
CA GLY A 97 -7.06 10.10 -17.91
C GLY A 97 -7.57 8.73 -17.44
N ILE A 98 -8.42 8.73 -16.41
CA ILE A 98 -9.15 7.57 -15.88
C ILE A 98 -10.66 7.82 -15.98
N THR A 99 -11.47 6.81 -15.72
CA THR A 99 -12.92 6.98 -15.69
C THR A 99 -13.40 7.68 -14.41
N VAL A 100 -14.52 8.39 -14.47
CA VAL A 100 -15.15 9.01 -13.28
C VAL A 100 -15.45 7.96 -12.21
N HIS A 101 -15.85 6.75 -12.63
CA HIS A 101 -16.09 5.63 -11.72
C HIS A 101 -14.82 5.21 -10.96
N GLU A 102 -13.69 5.12 -11.65
CA GLU A 102 -12.38 4.83 -11.03
C GLU A 102 -11.99 5.93 -10.05
N ALA A 103 -12.14 7.21 -10.44
CA ALA A 103 -11.84 8.34 -9.56
C ALA A 103 -12.71 8.32 -8.30
N THR A 104 -14.04 8.17 -8.44
CA THR A 104 -14.97 8.10 -7.30
C THR A 104 -14.64 6.93 -6.38
N SER A 105 -14.47 5.73 -6.96
CA SER A 105 -14.15 4.52 -6.18
C SER A 105 -12.79 4.63 -5.46
N ALA A 106 -11.81 5.31 -6.07
CA ALA A 106 -10.51 5.54 -5.44
C ALA A 106 -10.61 6.53 -4.29
N ILE A 107 -11.33 7.64 -4.46
CA ILE A 107 -11.57 8.63 -3.40
C ILE A 107 -12.24 7.97 -2.20
N ASP A 108 -13.34 7.24 -2.42
CA ASP A 108 -14.07 6.54 -1.35
C ASP A 108 -13.17 5.56 -0.59
N ARG A 109 -12.30 4.85 -1.31
CA ARG A 109 -11.35 3.90 -0.73
C ARG A 109 -10.27 4.60 0.08
N LEU A 110 -9.71 5.68 -0.43
CA LEU A 110 -8.69 6.47 0.25
C LEU A 110 -9.25 7.16 1.50
N LEU A 111 -10.53 7.58 1.49
CA LEU A 111 -11.22 8.11 2.67
C LEU A 111 -11.42 7.02 3.73
N ARG A 112 -11.86 5.80 3.34
CA ARG A 112 -12.02 4.68 4.28
C ARG A 112 -10.70 4.24 4.92
N LEU A 113 -9.60 4.36 4.20
CA LEU A 113 -8.25 4.06 4.68
C LEU A 113 -7.59 5.24 5.40
N GLU A 114 -8.31 6.32 5.60
CA GLU A 114 -7.80 7.55 6.24
C GLU A 114 -6.56 8.14 5.54
N ALA A 115 -6.35 7.78 4.25
CA ALA A 115 -5.30 8.35 3.40
C ALA A 115 -5.70 9.71 2.83
N LEU A 116 -7.00 9.94 2.70
CA LEU A 116 -7.62 11.24 2.41
C LEU A 116 -8.54 11.65 3.56
N GLU A 117 -8.63 12.94 3.77
CA GLU A 117 -9.61 13.58 4.64
C GLU A 117 -10.35 14.71 3.90
N VAL A 118 -11.53 15.08 4.39
CA VAL A 118 -12.24 16.28 3.92
C VAL A 118 -11.97 17.41 4.91
N HIS A 119 -11.20 18.41 4.50
CA HIS A 119 -10.93 19.59 5.31
C HIS A 119 -11.48 20.84 4.62
N ALA A 120 -12.37 21.57 5.31
CA ALA A 120 -13.04 22.76 4.77
C ALA A 120 -13.69 22.55 3.38
N GLY A 121 -14.30 21.38 3.16
CA GLY A 121 -14.95 21.02 1.89
C GLY A 121 -13.99 20.59 0.78
N ARG A 122 -12.69 20.47 1.04
CA ARG A 122 -11.68 20.00 0.08
C ARG A 122 -11.05 18.69 0.53
N LEU A 123 -10.77 17.81 -0.43
CA LEU A 123 -9.97 16.61 -0.20
C LEU A 123 -8.52 16.99 0.06
N ARG A 124 -7.92 16.36 1.05
CA ARG A 124 -6.52 16.54 1.43
C ARG A 124 -5.89 15.19 1.78
N ALA A 125 -4.67 14.96 1.32
CA ALA A 125 -3.90 13.80 1.76
C ALA A 125 -3.48 13.96 3.23
N THR A 126 -3.62 12.89 4.01
CA THR A 126 -3.14 12.84 5.39
C THR A 126 -1.62 12.61 5.41
N GLN A 127 -0.93 13.17 6.40
CA GLN A 127 0.53 13.03 6.51
C GLN A 127 0.95 11.64 7.03
N ASP A 128 0.03 10.91 7.66
CA ASP A 128 0.31 9.65 8.37
C ASP A 128 -0.01 8.40 7.53
N PHE A 129 -0.42 8.56 6.26
CA PHE A 129 -0.70 7.41 5.43
C PHE A 129 0.59 6.71 4.99
N LEU A 130 1.00 5.74 5.78
CA LEU A 130 2.05 4.80 5.44
C LEU A 130 1.40 3.49 4.96
N VAL A 131 1.51 3.20 3.66
CA VAL A 131 1.22 1.84 3.19
C VAL A 131 2.20 0.90 3.86
N ASN A 132 1.73 0.09 4.79
CA ASN A 132 2.58 -0.91 5.42
C ASN A 132 2.96 -1.98 4.38
N ALA A 133 4.14 -1.82 3.77
CA ALA A 133 4.63 -2.70 2.71
C ALA A 133 4.82 -4.16 3.17
N ALA A 134 4.86 -4.42 4.48
CA ALA A 134 5.10 -5.76 5.03
C ALA A 134 3.96 -6.76 4.78
N GLY A 135 2.73 -6.29 4.50
CA GLY A 135 1.57 -7.13 4.20
C GLY A 135 1.08 -7.06 2.75
N VAL A 136 1.74 -6.28 1.88
CA VAL A 136 1.27 -6.06 0.50
C VAL A 136 1.50 -7.31 -0.35
N PRO A 137 0.46 -7.92 -0.94
CA PRO A 137 0.61 -9.07 -1.82
C PRO A 137 1.49 -8.74 -3.03
N SER A 138 2.40 -9.64 -3.38
CA SER A 138 3.31 -9.46 -4.52
C SER A 138 2.57 -9.23 -5.85
N GLU A 139 1.32 -9.67 -5.97
CA GLU A 139 0.46 -9.45 -7.13
C GLU A 139 0.04 -7.98 -7.28
N ALA A 140 -0.30 -7.30 -6.17
CA ALA A 140 -0.62 -5.87 -6.19
C ALA A 140 0.58 -5.05 -6.69
N VAL A 141 1.77 -5.36 -6.17
CA VAL A 141 3.02 -4.69 -6.56
C VAL A 141 3.33 -4.95 -8.05
N ARG A 142 3.14 -6.20 -8.54
CA ARG A 142 3.33 -6.51 -9.96
C ARG A 142 2.35 -5.76 -10.85
N LYS A 143 1.08 -5.66 -10.44
CA LYS A 143 0.05 -4.92 -11.19
C LYS A 143 0.42 -3.43 -11.27
N PHE A 144 0.79 -2.82 -10.15
CA PHE A 144 1.24 -1.43 -10.11
C PHE A 144 2.41 -1.17 -11.08
N HIS A 145 3.48 -1.97 -11.01
CA HIS A 145 4.62 -1.78 -11.90
C HIS A 145 4.27 -1.97 -13.37
N ARG A 146 3.39 -2.91 -13.70
CA ARG A 146 2.91 -3.09 -15.07
C ARG A 146 2.19 -1.83 -15.57
N GLN A 147 1.29 -1.27 -14.77
CA GLN A 147 0.57 -0.05 -15.12
C GLN A 147 1.51 1.15 -15.27
N ILE A 148 2.51 1.30 -14.40
CA ILE A 148 3.51 2.38 -14.54
C ILE A 148 4.32 2.21 -15.83
N MET A 149 4.71 1.00 -16.21
CA MET A 149 5.40 0.75 -17.49
C MET A 149 4.50 1.04 -18.70
N GLU A 150 3.22 0.71 -18.65
CA GLU A 150 2.23 1.04 -19.69
C GLU A 150 2.08 2.56 -19.83
N ARG A 151 1.99 3.29 -18.70
CA ARG A 151 1.97 4.77 -18.70
C ARG A 151 3.25 5.38 -19.25
N ALA A 152 4.41 4.83 -18.90
CA ALA A 152 5.68 5.25 -19.46
C ALA A 152 5.73 5.03 -20.99
N SER A 153 5.29 3.86 -21.46
CA SER A 153 5.20 3.58 -22.90
C SER A 153 4.29 4.58 -23.63
N HIS A 154 3.15 4.93 -23.04
CA HIS A 154 2.26 5.94 -23.57
C HIS A 154 2.94 7.33 -23.62
N ALA A 155 3.65 7.70 -22.56
CA ALA A 155 4.38 8.97 -22.49
C ALA A 155 5.45 9.11 -23.58
N LEU A 156 6.08 8.01 -24.03
CA LEU A 156 7.03 8.02 -25.16
C LEU A 156 6.38 8.56 -26.44
N THR A 157 5.10 8.30 -26.64
CA THR A 157 4.37 8.69 -27.86
C THR A 157 3.74 10.07 -27.76
N PHE A 158 3.18 10.41 -26.59
CA PHE A 158 2.27 11.57 -26.45
C PHE A 158 2.86 12.76 -25.68
N GLN A 159 4.01 12.58 -25.01
CA GLN A 159 4.68 13.69 -24.33
C GLN A 159 5.90 14.18 -25.13
N THR A 160 6.16 15.47 -25.08
CA THR A 160 7.36 16.06 -25.66
C THR A 160 8.61 15.69 -24.87
N VAL A 161 9.80 15.77 -25.48
CA VAL A 161 11.07 15.51 -24.80
C VAL A 161 11.28 16.42 -23.59
N ALA A 162 10.77 17.65 -23.63
CA ALA A 162 10.85 18.58 -22.50
C ALA A 162 9.96 18.18 -21.31
N GLN A 163 8.97 17.31 -21.51
CA GLN A 163 8.02 16.86 -20.46
C GLN A 163 8.38 15.50 -19.86
N ARG A 164 9.34 14.79 -20.43
CA ARG A 164 9.70 13.43 -20.00
C ARG A 164 11.20 13.21 -20.07
N GLU A 165 11.68 12.28 -19.27
CA GLU A 165 13.05 11.76 -19.36
C GLU A 165 13.02 10.23 -19.50
N PHE A 166 13.69 9.73 -20.53
CA PHE A 166 13.88 8.29 -20.75
C PHE A 166 15.35 8.02 -21.00
N SER A 167 15.99 7.40 -20.04
CA SER A 167 17.38 6.97 -20.16
C SER A 167 17.50 5.47 -19.86
N GLY A 168 18.46 4.85 -20.49
CA GLY A 168 18.71 3.42 -20.34
C GLY A 168 20.19 3.11 -20.39
N LEU A 169 20.59 2.09 -19.63
CA LEU A 169 21.95 1.58 -19.58
C LEU A 169 21.91 0.05 -19.66
N ILE A 170 22.69 -0.53 -20.56
CA ILE A 170 22.91 -1.98 -20.63
C ILE A 170 24.36 -2.22 -20.21
N LEU A 171 24.51 -3.03 -19.15
CA LEU A 171 25.82 -3.30 -18.56
C LEU A 171 25.89 -4.74 -18.04
N THR A 172 27.11 -5.22 -17.86
CA THR A 172 27.37 -6.50 -17.19
C THR A 172 27.56 -6.27 -15.70
N VAL A 173 26.80 -6.98 -14.87
CA VAL A 173 26.89 -6.93 -13.40
C VAL A 173 27.10 -8.34 -12.88
N SER A 174 28.02 -8.54 -11.93
CA SER A 174 28.19 -9.83 -11.27
C SER A 174 27.02 -10.10 -10.32
N ASP A 175 26.66 -11.37 -10.13
CA ASP A 175 25.59 -11.74 -9.17
C ASP A 175 25.88 -11.23 -7.75
N GLY A 176 27.17 -11.15 -7.38
CA GLY A 176 27.62 -10.62 -6.09
C GLY A 176 27.36 -9.12 -5.92
N ASP A 177 27.36 -8.35 -7.02
CA ASP A 177 27.18 -6.90 -7.01
C ASP A 177 25.70 -6.46 -7.14
N VAL A 178 24.80 -7.37 -7.50
CA VAL A 178 23.34 -7.06 -7.60
C VAL A 178 22.79 -6.41 -6.33
N PRO A 179 23.13 -6.85 -5.09
CA PRO A 179 22.66 -6.19 -3.89
C PRO A 179 23.17 -4.75 -3.74
N ALA A 180 24.42 -4.48 -4.13
CA ALA A 180 25.00 -3.13 -4.10
C ALA A 180 24.30 -2.21 -5.12
N ALA A 181 24.10 -2.69 -6.35
CA ALA A 181 23.36 -1.96 -7.38
C ALA A 181 21.92 -1.59 -6.91
N LYS A 182 21.21 -2.53 -6.29
CA LYS A 182 19.88 -2.25 -5.71
C LYS A 182 19.91 -1.17 -4.64
N LYS A 183 20.92 -1.16 -3.76
CA LYS A 183 21.08 -0.12 -2.74
C LYS A 183 21.33 1.25 -3.36
N MET A 184 22.12 1.33 -4.43
CA MET A 184 22.34 2.59 -5.14
C MET A 184 21.06 3.13 -5.77
N ILE A 185 20.25 2.28 -6.38
CA ILE A 185 18.94 2.64 -6.94
C ILE A 185 18.00 3.13 -5.82
N GLN A 186 17.95 2.43 -4.70
CA GLN A 186 17.15 2.84 -3.56
C GLN A 186 17.58 4.23 -3.06
N LYS A 187 18.88 4.42 -2.82
CA LYS A 187 19.40 5.72 -2.39
C LYS A 187 19.06 6.83 -3.39
N PHE A 188 19.22 6.60 -4.68
CA PHE A 188 18.82 7.57 -5.70
C PHE A 188 17.35 7.94 -5.62
N ARG A 189 16.44 6.97 -5.45
CA ARG A 189 15.02 7.24 -5.27
C ARG A 189 14.72 8.07 -4.03
N ASP A 190 15.37 7.73 -2.90
CA ASP A 190 15.19 8.44 -1.64
C ASP A 190 15.70 9.90 -1.74
N ASP A 191 16.88 10.10 -2.32
CA ASP A 191 17.48 11.43 -2.57
C ASP A 191 16.58 12.25 -3.52
N PHE A 192 16.09 11.62 -4.59
CA PHE A 192 15.18 12.27 -5.56
C PHE A 192 13.87 12.69 -4.90
N ASN A 193 13.26 11.81 -4.13
CA ASN A 193 12.04 12.12 -3.39
C ASN A 193 12.27 13.29 -2.41
N ALA A 194 13.34 13.26 -1.64
CA ALA A 194 13.66 14.33 -0.70
C ALA A 194 13.90 15.68 -1.37
N ALA A 195 14.44 15.70 -2.60
CA ALA A 195 14.71 16.91 -3.35
C ALA A 195 13.43 17.54 -3.96
N PHE A 196 12.46 16.73 -4.36
CA PHE A 196 11.32 17.16 -5.15
C PHE A 196 9.94 16.98 -4.49
N SER A 197 9.86 16.47 -3.25
CA SER A 197 8.60 16.28 -2.53
C SER A 197 7.96 17.56 -1.99
N LYS A 198 8.56 18.73 -2.20
CA LYS A 198 7.98 20.00 -1.77
C LYS A 198 7.07 20.57 -2.85
N PRO A 199 5.77 20.72 -2.60
CA PRO A 199 4.86 21.30 -3.58
C PRO A 199 5.22 22.78 -3.85
N LEU A 200 5.28 23.13 -5.13
CA LEU A 200 5.50 24.49 -5.60
C LEU A 200 4.26 24.93 -6.39
N ARG A 201 4.14 26.25 -6.64
CA ARG A 201 3.17 26.76 -7.61
C ARG A 201 3.48 26.13 -8.97
N ASP A 202 2.44 25.84 -9.75
CA ASP A 202 2.52 25.21 -11.09
C ASP A 202 3.05 23.76 -11.08
N SER A 203 2.94 23.07 -9.93
CA SER A 203 3.33 21.67 -9.82
C SER A 203 2.40 20.74 -10.62
N LYS A 204 2.98 19.68 -11.18
CA LYS A 204 2.26 18.58 -11.85
C LYS A 204 2.69 17.26 -11.23
N VAL A 205 1.82 16.25 -11.30
CA VAL A 205 2.14 14.91 -10.83
C VAL A 205 2.99 14.18 -11.84
N TYR A 206 4.13 13.67 -11.41
CA TYR A 206 5.06 12.86 -12.20
C TYR A 206 5.25 11.49 -11.57
N ALA A 207 5.52 10.49 -12.39
CA ALA A 207 5.92 9.16 -11.92
C ALA A 207 7.40 8.91 -12.27
N LEU A 208 8.19 8.51 -11.28
CA LEU A 208 9.55 8.01 -11.48
C LEU A 208 9.55 6.49 -11.41
N GLY A 209 9.78 5.83 -12.55
CA GLY A 209 9.94 4.37 -12.63
C GLY A 209 11.40 4.01 -12.91
N VAL A 210 11.98 3.15 -12.10
CA VAL A 210 13.34 2.62 -12.30
C VAL A 210 13.27 1.10 -12.35
N GLN A 211 13.71 0.51 -13.46
CA GLN A 211 13.73 -0.93 -13.69
C GLN A 211 15.17 -1.44 -13.79
N PHE A 212 15.54 -2.40 -12.95
CA PHE A 212 16.81 -3.10 -12.99
C PHE A 212 16.54 -4.61 -13.00
N PHE A 213 16.81 -5.25 -14.14
CA PHE A 213 16.48 -6.68 -14.35
C PHE A 213 17.46 -7.34 -15.29
N GLY A 214 17.60 -8.67 -15.19
CA GLY A 214 18.45 -9.46 -16.07
C GLY A 214 17.81 -9.67 -17.46
N LEU A 215 18.60 -9.47 -18.51
CA LEU A 215 18.18 -9.70 -19.91
C LEU A 215 18.40 -11.14 -20.37
N GLN A 216 19.22 -11.89 -19.66
CA GLN A 216 19.49 -13.29 -20.00
C GLN A 216 18.32 -14.20 -19.61
N LYS A 217 18.09 -15.24 -20.42
CA LYS A 217 17.10 -16.27 -20.06
C LYS A 217 17.47 -16.93 -18.73
N PRO A 218 16.52 -17.19 -17.82
CA PRO A 218 16.83 -17.93 -16.60
C PRO A 218 17.45 -19.29 -16.98
N ASN A 219 18.63 -19.59 -16.42
CA ASN A 219 19.25 -20.89 -16.59
C ASN A 219 18.35 -21.96 -15.96
N SER A 220 17.86 -22.91 -16.76
CA SER A 220 17.08 -24.06 -16.32
C SER A 220 17.86 -24.98 -15.33
N ASN A 221 19.14 -24.74 -15.14
CA ASN A 221 20.07 -25.52 -14.32
C ASN A 221 20.55 -24.83 -13.04
N SER A 222 19.86 -23.82 -12.51
CA SER A 222 20.22 -23.33 -11.18
C SER A 222 19.87 -24.40 -10.15
N PRO A 223 20.86 -24.98 -9.41
CA PRO A 223 20.56 -25.99 -8.39
C PRO A 223 19.66 -25.38 -7.33
N SER A 224 18.45 -25.93 -7.16
CA SER A 224 17.57 -25.59 -6.04
C SER A 224 18.39 -25.67 -4.75
N ARG A 225 18.50 -24.56 -4.02
CA ARG A 225 19.15 -24.49 -2.70
C ARG A 225 18.58 -25.57 -1.81
N LYS A 226 19.29 -26.73 -1.71
CA LYS A 226 18.98 -27.80 -0.77
C LYS A 226 18.93 -27.17 0.62
N LYS A 227 17.74 -27.14 1.24
CA LYS A 227 17.58 -26.79 2.66
C LYS A 227 18.54 -27.70 3.45
N LYS A 228 19.59 -27.10 4.05
CA LYS A 228 20.41 -27.80 5.03
C LYS A 228 19.46 -28.22 6.17
N LYS A 229 19.20 -29.55 6.25
CA LYS A 229 18.62 -30.15 7.45
C LYS A 229 19.63 -29.91 8.57
N VAL A 230 19.26 -29.05 9.51
CA VAL A 230 19.91 -28.99 10.82
C VAL A 230 19.59 -30.32 11.50
N LYS A 231 20.58 -31.17 11.66
CA LYS A 231 20.50 -32.33 12.55
C LYS A 231 20.60 -31.80 13.99
N ALA A 232 19.66 -32.30 14.80
CA ALA A 232 19.62 -32.12 16.24
C ALA A 232 20.90 -32.57 16.91
#